data_a3a3c68b3153c2b72d91878d72cf552b
#
_entry.id   a3a3c68b3153c2b72d91878d72cf552b
#
_cell.length_a   1.000
_cell.length_b   1.000
_cell.length_c   1.000
_cell.angle_alpha   90.00
_cell.angle_beta   90.00
_cell.angle_gamma   90.00
#
_symmetry.space_group_name_H-M   'P 1'
#
loop_
_entity.id
_entity.type
_entity.pdbx_description
1 polymer ?
#
loop_
_entity_poly.entity_id
_entity_poly.type
_entity_poly.pdbx_seq_one_letter_code
_entity_poly.pdbx_strand_id
1 'polypeptide(L)'
;MRFQIAGIKKRDPVQTFGSNHGSGRNFPEKDGIFYMKRVAKWELALLVGLMVSLAWGCWAERTEAQLSQKVVRLHVLANSDSEEDQALKLKVRDSVLETASAVLEGCLDRETAERRLSAALPEIEDAARARIAAEGETQAVTAELRPTAFPTREYEDFSLPAGDYLALRVVLGEGEGHNWWCVVFPPLCA
;
A
#
# COMPACT_ATOMS: atom_id res chain seq x y z
N MET A 1 -44.85 56.61 35.28
CA MET A 1 -45.60 57.81 34.84
C MET A 1 -46.24 57.58 33.49
N ARG A 2 -47.56 57.71 33.49
CA ARG A 2 -48.51 57.97 32.39
C ARG A 2 -48.42 57.08 31.13
N PHE A 3 -49.36 56.15 30.98
CA PHE A 3 -50.76 56.22 30.49
C PHE A 3 -50.94 57.10 29.28
N GLN A 4 -51.29 56.51 28.14
CA GLN A 4 -52.54 56.97 27.44
C GLN A 4 -53.06 55.93 26.45
N ILE A 5 -54.29 55.58 26.69
CA ILE A 5 -55.21 54.76 25.91
C ILE A 5 -55.92 55.68 24.91
N ALA A 6 -56.25 55.21 23.75
CA ALA A 6 -57.45 55.51 22.96
C ALA A 6 -57.17 55.23 21.48
N GLY A 7 -58.02 54.62 20.69
CA GLY A 7 -59.44 54.54 20.70
C GLY A 7 -59.94 53.51 19.71
N ILE A 8 -60.99 52.94 20.11
CA ILE A 8 -61.89 52.05 19.36
C ILE A 8 -62.60 52.82 18.25
N LYS A 9 -62.60 52.32 17.04
CA LYS A 9 -63.59 52.78 16.06
C LYS A 9 -64.30 51.59 15.42
N LYS A 10 -65.62 51.70 15.56
CA LYS A 10 -66.71 50.81 15.23
C LYS A 10 -66.79 50.38 13.74
N ARG A 11 -67.31 49.15 13.64
CA ARG A 11 -68.05 48.45 12.60
C ARG A 11 -68.79 49.31 11.55
N ASP A 12 -68.79 48.80 10.34
CA ASP A 12 -70.01 48.64 9.52
C ASP A 12 -69.75 47.65 8.37
N PRO A 13 -70.79 47.23 7.56
CA PRO A 13 -71.19 45.81 7.64
C PRO A 13 -70.98 45.08 6.27
N VAL A 14 -71.22 43.79 6.37
CA VAL A 14 -71.53 42.79 5.34
C VAL A 14 -71.87 43.33 3.93
N GLN A 15 -71.04 42.94 2.97
CA GLN A 15 -71.54 42.77 1.59
C GLN A 15 -71.15 41.34 1.12
N THR A 16 -72.20 40.55 1.05
CA THR A 16 -72.25 39.33 0.22
C THR A 16 -72.30 39.79 -1.24
N PHE A 17 -71.40 39.34 -2.06
CA PHE A 17 -71.69 39.01 -3.45
C PHE A 17 -70.53 38.32 -4.17
N GLY A 18 -70.87 37.23 -4.86
CA GLY A 18 -70.12 36.83 -6.05
C GLY A 18 -69.28 35.55 -5.90
N SER A 19 -69.97 34.43 -6.02
CA SER A 19 -69.38 33.23 -6.55
C SER A 19 -68.66 33.55 -7.87
N ASN A 20 -67.36 33.37 -7.91
CA ASN A 20 -66.69 33.25 -9.19
C ASN A 20 -65.84 31.98 -9.21
N HIS A 21 -66.31 31.18 -10.09
CA HIS A 21 -65.75 29.93 -10.62
C HIS A 21 -64.29 30.03 -10.91
N GLY A 22 -63.55 28.96 -10.50
CA GLY A 22 -62.61 28.25 -11.32
C GLY A 22 -61.37 29.02 -11.81
N SER A 23 -60.31 28.88 -11.18
CA SER A 23 -59.05 28.64 -11.88
C SER A 23 -58.25 27.63 -11.07
N GLY A 24 -58.52 26.39 -11.32
CA GLY A 24 -57.63 25.33 -10.95
C GLY A 24 -56.26 25.61 -11.60
N ARG A 25 -55.35 26.12 -10.82
CA ARG A 25 -53.95 26.05 -11.20
C ARG A 25 -53.53 24.58 -11.11
N ASN A 26 -53.63 23.94 -12.27
CA ASN A 26 -52.97 22.66 -12.50
C ASN A 26 -51.47 22.91 -12.29
N PHE A 27 -50.96 22.59 -11.13
CA PHE A 27 -49.57 22.36 -10.96
C PHE A 27 -49.19 21.18 -11.86
N PRO A 28 -48.20 21.30 -12.73
CA PRO A 28 -47.79 20.20 -13.55
C PRO A 28 -47.12 19.13 -12.65
N GLU A 29 -47.90 18.14 -12.28
CA GLU A 29 -47.46 16.94 -11.52
C GLU A 29 -46.41 16.10 -12.30
N LYS A 30 -46.09 16.53 -13.51
CA LYS A 30 -45.14 15.80 -14.39
C LYS A 30 -43.66 16.10 -14.12
N ASP A 31 -43.32 17.21 -13.47
CA ASP A 31 -41.95 17.61 -13.27
C ASP A 31 -41.27 16.83 -12.14
N GLY A 32 -42.04 16.39 -11.13
CA GLY A 32 -41.53 15.60 -10.01
C GLY A 32 -41.08 14.18 -10.41
N ILE A 33 -41.83 13.54 -11.31
CA ILE A 33 -41.53 12.16 -11.77
C ILE A 33 -40.28 12.15 -12.67
N PHE A 34 -40.11 13.22 -13.46
CA PHE A 34 -38.93 13.36 -14.32
C PHE A 34 -37.65 13.64 -13.50
N TYR A 35 -37.76 14.41 -12.43
CA TYR A 35 -36.67 14.70 -11.51
C TYR A 35 -36.27 13.45 -10.73
N MET A 36 -37.20 12.67 -10.19
CA MET A 36 -36.94 11.41 -9.52
C MET A 36 -36.26 10.37 -10.44
N LYS A 37 -36.71 10.28 -11.70
CA LYS A 37 -36.04 9.37 -12.67
C LYS A 37 -34.62 9.80 -13.02
N ARG A 38 -34.33 11.09 -12.95
CA ARG A 38 -32.97 11.61 -13.20
C ARG A 38 -32.04 11.37 -12.01
N VAL A 39 -32.56 11.60 -10.80
CA VAL A 39 -31.82 11.31 -9.55
C VAL A 39 -31.51 9.81 -9.47
N ALA A 40 -32.49 8.94 -9.73
CA ALA A 40 -32.27 7.49 -9.72
C ALA A 40 -31.19 7.02 -10.72
N LYS A 41 -31.07 7.69 -11.87
CA LYS A 41 -30.01 7.38 -12.84
C LYS A 41 -28.62 7.79 -12.32
N TRP A 42 -28.52 8.92 -11.64
CA TRP A 42 -27.28 9.37 -11.02
C TRP A 42 -26.89 8.53 -9.81
N GLU A 43 -27.84 8.13 -8.99
CA GLU A 43 -27.63 7.20 -7.89
C GLU A 43 -27.13 5.84 -8.39
N LEU A 44 -27.76 5.31 -9.43
CA LEU A 44 -27.32 4.06 -10.06
C LEU A 44 -25.90 4.20 -10.64
N ALA A 45 -25.60 5.32 -11.32
CA ALA A 45 -24.26 5.56 -11.86
C ALA A 45 -23.20 5.66 -10.76
N LEU A 46 -23.51 6.31 -9.63
CA LEU A 46 -22.63 6.39 -8.47
C LEU A 46 -22.42 5.03 -7.83
N LEU A 47 -23.47 4.22 -7.66
CA LEU A 47 -23.36 2.87 -7.13
C LEU A 47 -22.52 1.97 -8.03
N VAL A 48 -22.74 2.01 -9.34
CA VAL A 48 -21.93 1.25 -10.29
C VAL A 48 -20.49 1.73 -10.29
N GLY A 49 -20.26 3.04 -10.26
CA GLY A 49 -18.89 3.60 -10.14
C GLY A 49 -18.19 3.17 -8.86
N LEU A 50 -18.89 3.18 -7.73
CA LEU A 50 -18.37 2.69 -6.45
C LEU A 50 -18.04 1.19 -6.51
N MET A 51 -18.95 0.37 -7.04
CA MET A 51 -18.74 -1.07 -7.19
C MET A 51 -17.53 -1.38 -8.08
N VAL A 52 -17.38 -0.68 -9.21
CA VAL A 52 -16.22 -0.83 -10.10
C VAL A 52 -14.94 -0.41 -9.38
N SER A 53 -14.96 0.71 -8.64
CA SER A 53 -13.80 1.19 -7.89
C SER A 53 -13.37 0.19 -6.80
N LEU A 54 -14.32 -0.36 -6.04
CA LEU A 54 -14.05 -1.36 -5.02
C LEU A 54 -13.53 -2.67 -5.63
N ALA A 55 -14.14 -3.13 -6.73
CA ALA A 55 -13.67 -4.32 -7.44
C ALA A 55 -12.24 -4.14 -7.99
N TRP A 56 -11.94 -2.95 -8.51
CA TRP A 56 -10.60 -2.62 -8.99
C TRP A 56 -9.57 -2.58 -7.86
N GLY A 57 -9.92 -1.98 -6.70
CA GLY A 57 -9.07 -1.98 -5.50
C GLY A 57 -8.75 -3.39 -5.01
N CYS A 58 -9.76 -4.24 -4.84
CA CYS A 58 -9.56 -5.64 -4.45
C CYS A 58 -8.73 -6.45 -5.47
N TRP A 59 -8.84 -6.13 -6.76
CA TRP A 59 -8.03 -6.80 -7.79
C TRP A 59 -6.56 -6.35 -7.74
N ALA A 60 -6.30 -5.08 -7.51
CA ALA A 60 -4.95 -4.54 -7.37
C ALA A 60 -4.22 -5.17 -6.16
N GLU A 61 -4.87 -5.21 -4.98
CA GLU A 61 -4.31 -5.84 -3.77
C GLU A 61 -3.95 -7.32 -3.99
N ARG A 62 -4.79 -8.08 -4.71
CA ARG A 62 -4.51 -9.49 -5.01
C ARG A 62 -3.29 -9.65 -5.92
N THR A 63 -3.09 -8.75 -6.86
CA THR A 63 -1.93 -8.80 -7.77
C THR A 63 -0.63 -8.55 -7.02
N GLU A 64 -0.60 -7.58 -6.10
CA GLU A 64 0.55 -7.29 -5.23
C GLU A 64 0.87 -8.48 -4.31
N ALA A 65 -0.15 -9.05 -3.66
CA ALA A 65 0.02 -10.24 -2.82
C ALA A 65 0.55 -11.46 -3.60
N GLN A 66 0.17 -11.61 -4.86
CA GLN A 66 0.69 -12.69 -5.71
C GLN A 66 2.17 -12.49 -6.08
N LEU A 67 2.60 -11.26 -6.27
CA LEU A 67 4.01 -10.94 -6.55
C LEU A 67 4.89 -11.21 -5.33
N SER A 68 4.46 -10.78 -4.14
CA SER A 68 5.20 -11.00 -2.89
C SER A 68 5.38 -12.49 -2.57
N GLN A 69 4.43 -13.33 -2.99
CA GLN A 69 4.50 -14.78 -2.81
C GLN A 69 5.42 -15.51 -3.80
N LYS A 70 5.92 -14.84 -4.84
CA LYS A 70 6.77 -15.47 -5.86
C LYS A 70 8.25 -15.15 -5.72
N VAL A 71 8.59 -14.16 -4.89
CA VAL A 71 9.97 -13.69 -4.75
C VAL A 71 10.49 -13.90 -3.33
N VAL A 72 11.82 -14.09 -3.22
CA VAL A 72 12.55 -13.93 -1.98
C VAL A 72 13.48 -12.74 -2.14
N ARG A 73 13.40 -11.79 -1.22
CA ARG A 73 14.20 -10.57 -1.27
C ARG A 73 15.48 -10.72 -0.44
N LEU A 74 16.46 -9.87 -0.73
CA LEU A 74 17.67 -9.70 0.08
C LEU A 74 17.62 -8.34 0.75
N HIS A 75 17.91 -8.31 2.04
CA HIS A 75 18.03 -7.12 2.84
C HIS A 75 19.34 -7.16 3.63
N VAL A 76 20.28 -6.30 3.26
CA VAL A 76 21.58 -6.19 3.97
C VAL A 76 21.63 -4.86 4.70
N LEU A 77 21.92 -4.91 6.00
CA LEU A 77 22.05 -3.74 6.86
C LEU A 77 23.51 -3.55 7.23
N ALA A 78 24.04 -2.34 7.02
CA ALA A 78 25.36 -1.98 7.51
C ALA A 78 25.34 -1.72 9.02
N ASN A 79 26.49 -1.86 9.68
CA ASN A 79 26.64 -1.53 11.08
C ASN A 79 26.34 -0.04 11.36
N SER A 80 26.89 0.87 10.53
CA SER A 80 26.65 2.30 10.62
C SER A 80 26.62 2.95 9.23
N ASP A 81 26.47 4.28 9.20
CA ASP A 81 26.50 5.08 7.96
C ASP A 81 27.90 5.60 7.60
N SER A 82 28.97 5.12 8.26
CA SER A 82 30.34 5.44 7.87
C SER A 82 30.64 4.92 6.46
N GLU A 83 31.57 5.58 5.76
CA GLU A 83 31.99 5.14 4.41
C GLU A 83 32.56 3.72 4.43
N GLU A 84 33.31 3.38 5.48
CA GLU A 84 33.91 2.06 5.67
C GLU A 84 32.83 0.98 5.82
N ASP A 85 31.84 1.19 6.70
CA ASP A 85 30.74 0.25 6.92
C ASP A 85 29.86 0.10 5.67
N GLN A 86 29.63 1.19 4.95
CA GLN A 86 28.87 1.14 3.70
C GLN A 86 29.64 0.39 2.59
N ALA A 87 30.98 0.56 2.49
CA ALA A 87 31.82 -0.17 1.56
C ALA A 87 31.89 -1.67 1.93
N LEU A 88 32.05 -1.98 3.23
CA LEU A 88 32.04 -3.36 3.73
C LEU A 88 30.73 -4.07 3.42
N LYS A 89 29.61 -3.42 3.67
CA LYS A 89 28.27 -3.95 3.34
C LYS A 89 28.16 -4.40 1.89
N LEU A 90 28.68 -3.62 0.94
CA LEU A 90 28.63 -3.99 -0.47
C LEU A 90 29.45 -5.25 -0.78
N LYS A 91 30.62 -5.40 -0.16
CA LYS A 91 31.48 -6.58 -0.31
C LYS A 91 30.84 -7.81 0.32
N VAL A 92 30.24 -7.66 1.50
CA VAL A 92 29.51 -8.75 2.17
C VAL A 92 28.29 -9.16 1.35
N ARG A 93 27.53 -8.18 0.83
CA ARG A 93 26.40 -8.44 -0.08
C ARG A 93 26.83 -9.35 -1.24
N ASP A 94 27.96 -9.05 -1.88
CA ASP A 94 28.43 -9.81 -3.04
C ASP A 94 28.74 -11.26 -2.67
N SER A 95 29.40 -11.50 -1.54
CA SER A 95 29.66 -12.86 -1.03
C SER A 95 28.38 -13.62 -0.65
N VAL A 96 27.42 -12.92 -0.03
CA VAL A 96 26.10 -13.50 0.30
C VAL A 96 25.32 -13.86 -0.97
N LEU A 97 25.35 -12.99 -1.99
CA LEU A 97 24.69 -13.26 -3.27
C LEU A 97 25.31 -14.45 -4.00
N GLU A 98 26.63 -14.56 -4.02
CA GLU A 98 27.34 -15.69 -4.63
C GLU A 98 26.92 -17.02 -3.95
N THR A 99 26.98 -17.08 -2.62
CA THR A 99 26.58 -18.27 -1.85
C THR A 99 25.09 -18.58 -2.05
N ALA A 100 24.21 -17.58 -1.92
CA ALA A 100 22.78 -17.77 -2.09
C ALA A 100 22.43 -18.22 -3.53
N SER A 101 23.10 -17.69 -4.54
CA SER A 101 22.90 -18.09 -5.93
C SER A 101 23.27 -19.56 -6.16
N ALA A 102 24.37 -20.04 -5.60
CA ALA A 102 24.76 -21.44 -5.67
C ALA A 102 23.73 -22.35 -4.98
N VAL A 103 23.23 -21.96 -3.81
CA VAL A 103 22.18 -22.69 -3.07
C VAL A 103 20.86 -22.75 -3.87
N LEU A 104 20.54 -21.70 -4.60
CA LEU A 104 19.30 -21.57 -5.36
C LEU A 104 19.38 -22.13 -6.78
N GLU A 105 20.52 -22.61 -7.21
CA GLU A 105 20.68 -23.19 -8.54
C GLU A 105 19.68 -24.32 -8.80
N GLY A 106 18.95 -24.22 -9.89
CA GLY A 106 17.92 -25.19 -10.26
C GLY A 106 16.62 -25.13 -9.45
N CYS A 107 16.43 -24.13 -8.56
CA CYS A 107 15.13 -23.89 -7.93
C CYS A 107 14.14 -23.34 -8.96
N LEU A 108 12.94 -23.94 -8.98
CA LEU A 108 11.86 -23.53 -9.91
C LEU A 108 10.75 -22.74 -9.21
N ASP A 109 10.67 -22.83 -7.89
CA ASP A 109 9.61 -22.21 -7.09
C ASP A 109 10.14 -21.64 -5.78
N ARG A 110 9.38 -20.67 -5.24
CA ARG A 110 9.74 -19.97 -4.00
C ARG A 110 9.81 -20.88 -2.78
N GLU A 111 8.93 -21.86 -2.68
CA GLU A 111 8.90 -22.76 -1.52
C GLU A 111 10.18 -23.61 -1.44
N THR A 112 10.65 -24.12 -2.57
CA THR A 112 11.92 -24.82 -2.65
C THR A 112 13.09 -23.88 -2.36
N ALA A 113 13.06 -22.63 -2.86
CA ALA A 113 14.05 -21.62 -2.55
C ALA A 113 14.10 -21.30 -1.05
N GLU A 114 12.95 -21.12 -0.41
CA GLU A 114 12.82 -20.88 1.03
C GLU A 114 13.44 -22.01 1.86
N ARG A 115 13.11 -23.27 1.55
CA ARG A 115 13.66 -24.42 2.26
C ARG A 115 15.19 -24.52 2.12
N ARG A 116 15.73 -24.30 0.90
CA ARG A 116 17.18 -24.34 0.66
C ARG A 116 17.89 -23.19 1.35
N LEU A 117 17.39 -21.97 1.25
CA LEU A 117 17.96 -20.82 1.95
C LEU A 117 17.94 -21.00 3.47
N SER A 118 16.81 -21.50 4.01
CA SER A 118 16.69 -21.76 5.44
C SER A 118 17.74 -22.79 5.93
N ALA A 119 17.97 -23.82 5.15
CA ALA A 119 19.00 -24.84 5.48
C ALA A 119 20.43 -24.28 5.33
N ALA A 120 20.66 -23.34 4.43
CA ALA A 120 21.95 -22.75 4.12
C ALA A 120 22.28 -21.48 4.92
N LEU A 121 21.41 -21.03 5.84
CA LEU A 121 21.68 -19.83 6.65
C LEU A 121 23.06 -19.86 7.34
N PRO A 122 23.53 -20.98 7.95
CA PRO A 122 24.85 -21.02 8.55
C PRO A 122 25.98 -20.83 7.52
N GLU A 123 25.84 -21.39 6.31
CA GLU A 123 26.84 -21.28 5.24
C GLU A 123 26.88 -19.81 4.73
N ILE A 124 25.72 -19.17 4.58
CA ILE A 124 25.62 -17.75 4.19
C ILE A 124 26.26 -16.85 5.25
N GLU A 125 26.03 -17.14 6.52
CA GLU A 125 26.63 -16.41 7.63
C GLU A 125 28.16 -16.59 7.67
N ASP A 126 28.63 -17.79 7.42
CA ASP A 126 30.07 -18.08 7.36
C ASP A 126 30.75 -17.37 6.17
N ALA A 127 30.11 -17.34 5.00
CA ALA A 127 30.59 -16.59 3.85
C ALA A 127 30.68 -15.08 4.15
N ALA A 128 29.64 -14.53 4.78
CA ALA A 128 29.62 -13.13 5.20
C ALA A 128 30.75 -12.85 6.23
N ARG A 129 30.92 -13.71 7.22
CA ARG A 129 31.97 -13.60 8.26
C ARG A 129 33.36 -13.70 7.65
N ALA A 130 33.57 -14.64 6.72
CA ALA A 130 34.84 -14.78 6.00
C ALA A 130 35.18 -13.51 5.20
N ARG A 131 34.21 -12.89 4.58
CA ARG A 131 34.39 -11.60 3.86
C ARG A 131 34.78 -10.49 4.83
N ILE A 132 34.11 -10.34 5.95
CA ILE A 132 34.39 -9.33 6.98
C ILE A 132 35.85 -9.51 7.46
N ALA A 133 36.24 -10.74 7.77
CA ALA A 133 37.61 -11.03 8.21
C ALA A 133 38.65 -10.75 7.11
N ALA A 134 38.36 -11.02 5.84
CA ALA A 134 39.24 -10.70 4.71
C ALA A 134 39.48 -9.20 4.51
N GLU A 135 38.54 -8.38 4.94
CA GLU A 135 38.67 -6.91 4.93
C GLU A 135 39.39 -6.38 6.20
N GLY A 136 39.79 -7.26 7.11
CA GLY A 136 40.43 -6.87 8.36
C GLY A 136 39.51 -6.42 9.47
N GLU A 137 38.20 -6.62 9.28
CA GLU A 137 37.17 -6.22 10.22
C GLU A 137 36.74 -7.39 11.13
N THR A 138 36.06 -7.04 12.25
CA THR A 138 35.66 -8.03 13.28
C THR A 138 34.18 -7.91 13.65
N GLN A 139 33.38 -7.21 12.81
CA GLN A 139 31.97 -7.02 13.07
C GLN A 139 31.23 -8.37 13.13
N ALA A 140 30.27 -8.45 14.04
CA ALA A 140 29.35 -9.57 14.07
C ALA A 140 28.46 -9.56 12.83
N VAL A 141 28.04 -10.74 12.37
CA VAL A 141 27.06 -10.88 11.29
C VAL A 141 26.03 -11.92 11.65
N THR A 142 24.79 -11.66 11.34
CA THR A 142 23.68 -12.60 11.47
C THR A 142 22.91 -12.68 10.18
N ALA A 143 22.47 -13.88 9.80
CA ALA A 143 21.58 -14.11 8.67
C ALA A 143 20.30 -14.79 9.12
N GLU A 144 19.17 -14.26 8.71
CA GLU A 144 17.86 -14.82 9.04
C GLU A 144 16.93 -14.77 7.82
N LEU A 145 16.01 -15.72 7.74
CA LEU A 145 14.97 -15.74 6.72
C LEU A 145 13.64 -15.44 7.40
N ARG A 146 13.05 -14.25 7.11
CA ARG A 146 11.84 -13.78 7.77
C ARG A 146 11.01 -12.85 6.89
N PRO A 147 9.70 -12.73 7.14
CA PRO A 147 8.90 -11.66 6.55
C PRO A 147 9.45 -10.30 6.97
N THR A 148 9.63 -9.41 5.99
CA THR A 148 10.17 -8.07 6.20
C THR A 148 9.43 -7.08 5.31
N ALA A 149 9.06 -5.94 5.88
CA ALA A 149 8.42 -4.85 5.15
C ALA A 149 9.42 -4.15 4.22
N PHE A 150 9.06 -4.01 2.97
CA PHE A 150 9.86 -3.31 1.95
C PHE A 150 9.09 -2.11 1.42
N PRO A 151 9.78 -0.99 1.16
CA PRO A 151 9.19 0.09 0.37
C PRO A 151 9.10 -0.31 -1.10
N THR A 152 8.30 0.45 -1.88
CA THR A 152 8.33 0.33 -3.35
C THR A 152 9.75 0.58 -3.85
N ARG A 153 10.23 -0.31 -4.71
CA ARG A 153 11.56 -0.21 -5.34
C ARG A 153 11.45 -0.41 -6.83
N GLU A 154 12.07 0.51 -7.55
CA GLU A 154 12.23 0.44 -8.99
C GLU A 154 13.62 -0.13 -9.30
N TYR A 155 13.66 -1.07 -10.21
CA TYR A 155 14.84 -1.67 -10.80
C TYR A 155 14.84 -1.32 -12.30
N GLU A 156 15.92 -1.56 -13.02
CA GLU A 156 16.02 -1.14 -14.43
C GLU A 156 14.86 -1.66 -15.29
N ASP A 157 14.44 -2.91 -15.10
CA ASP A 157 13.44 -3.57 -15.94
C ASP A 157 12.10 -3.83 -15.25
N PHE A 158 11.98 -3.62 -13.94
CA PHE A 158 10.76 -3.92 -13.19
C PHE A 158 10.65 -3.08 -11.91
N SER A 159 9.44 -3.02 -11.36
CA SER A 159 9.15 -2.41 -10.08
C SER A 159 8.49 -3.42 -9.14
N LEU A 160 8.88 -3.40 -7.88
CA LEU A 160 8.22 -4.16 -6.83
C LEU A 160 7.50 -3.20 -5.89
N PRO A 161 6.20 -3.40 -5.65
CA PRO A 161 5.42 -2.57 -4.74
C PRO A 161 5.90 -2.69 -3.29
N ALA A 162 5.51 -1.73 -2.46
CA ALA A 162 5.69 -1.84 -1.02
C ALA A 162 4.87 -3.02 -0.48
N GLY A 163 5.37 -3.70 0.54
CA GLY A 163 4.67 -4.84 1.15
C GLY A 163 5.58 -5.73 1.97
N ASP A 164 4.99 -6.77 2.55
CA ASP A 164 5.72 -7.79 3.29
C ASP A 164 6.19 -8.90 2.35
N TYR A 165 7.49 -9.09 2.33
CA TYR A 165 8.16 -10.11 1.52
C TYR A 165 8.96 -11.05 2.41
N LEU A 166 9.05 -12.33 2.03
CA LEU A 166 10.07 -13.20 2.60
C LEU A 166 11.45 -12.65 2.19
N ALA A 167 12.32 -12.42 3.15
CA ALA A 167 13.62 -11.84 2.92
C ALA A 167 14.72 -12.62 3.64
N LEU A 168 15.80 -12.86 2.92
CA LEU A 168 17.10 -13.16 3.50
C LEU A 168 17.65 -11.83 4.05
N ARG A 169 17.63 -11.70 5.37
CA ARG A 169 18.10 -10.50 6.06
C ARG A 169 19.47 -10.78 6.65
N VAL A 170 20.45 -9.96 6.27
CA VAL A 170 21.83 -10.02 6.76
C VAL A 170 22.14 -8.73 7.49
N VAL A 171 22.52 -8.82 8.75
CA VAL A 171 22.81 -7.68 9.62
C VAL A 171 24.27 -7.70 10.01
N LEU A 172 24.95 -6.59 9.77
CA LEU A 172 26.34 -6.35 10.15
C LEU A 172 26.37 -5.49 11.42
N GLY A 173 27.06 -5.94 12.44
CA GLY A 173 27.16 -5.24 13.72
C GLY A 173 25.80 -4.93 14.31
N GLU A 174 25.55 -3.66 14.62
CA GLU A 174 24.28 -3.18 15.21
C GLU A 174 23.16 -3.00 14.16
N GLY A 175 23.49 -2.97 12.85
CA GLY A 175 22.50 -2.83 11.78
C GLY A 175 21.82 -1.47 11.74
N GLU A 176 22.47 -0.42 12.20
CA GLU A 176 21.92 0.95 12.26
C GLU A 176 22.20 1.77 10.98
N GLY A 177 23.01 1.24 10.06
CA GLY A 177 23.34 1.92 8.82
C GLY A 177 22.32 1.73 7.70
N HIS A 178 22.58 2.39 6.56
CA HIS A 178 21.71 2.34 5.39
C HIS A 178 21.52 0.93 4.86
N ASN A 179 20.28 0.67 4.44
CA ASN A 179 19.82 -0.60 3.92
C ASN A 179 20.21 -0.80 2.45
N TRP A 180 20.53 -2.06 2.09
CA TRP A 180 20.57 -2.52 0.71
C TRP A 180 19.40 -3.47 0.43
N TRP A 181 18.69 -3.24 -0.67
CA TRP A 181 17.50 -3.98 -1.04
C TRP A 181 17.67 -4.63 -2.41
N CYS A 182 17.47 -5.95 -2.49
CA CYS A 182 17.54 -6.67 -3.74
C CYS A 182 16.53 -7.83 -3.80
N VAL A 183 16.59 -8.65 -4.87
CA VAL A 183 15.81 -9.88 -5.06
C VAL A 183 16.77 -11.03 -5.27
N VAL A 184 16.74 -12.02 -4.36
CA VAL A 184 17.64 -13.19 -4.44
C VAL A 184 16.99 -14.35 -5.21
N PHE A 185 15.65 -14.42 -5.20
CA PHE A 185 14.92 -15.43 -5.98
C PHE A 185 13.65 -14.81 -6.61
N PRO A 186 13.39 -14.98 -7.91
CA PRO A 186 14.38 -15.43 -8.91
C PRO A 186 15.61 -14.52 -8.92
N PRO A 187 16.77 -14.97 -9.42
CA PRO A 187 18.00 -14.19 -9.40
C PRO A 187 17.88 -12.97 -10.32
N LEU A 188 17.53 -11.83 -9.74
CA LEU A 188 17.35 -10.55 -10.43
C LEU A 188 18.39 -9.51 -9.98
N CYS A 189 19.27 -9.88 -9.05
CA CYS A 189 20.43 -9.08 -8.65
C CYS A 189 21.59 -9.44 -9.56
N ALA A 190 21.87 -8.65 -10.55
CA ALA A 190 23.09 -8.72 -11.37
C ALA A 190 24.02 -7.57 -10.99
#